data_b03e0b8f052a70f9f97efdee65720e98
#
_entry.id   b03e0b8f052a70f9f97efdee65720e98
#
_cell.length_a   1.000
_cell.length_b   1.000
_cell.length_c   1.000
_cell.angle_alpha   90.00
_cell.angle_beta   90.00
_cell.angle_gamma   90.00
#
_symmetry.space_group_name_H-M   'P 1'
#
loop_
_entity.id
_entity.type
_entity.pdbx_description
1 polymer ?
#
loop_
_entity_poly.entity_id
_entity_poly.type
_entity_poly.pdbx_seq_one_letter_code
_entity_poly.pdbx_strand_id
1 'polypeptide(L)'
;MQALAGKVAWVTGAGTGIGEAAAIGLAREGALVVLTGRRTGPLEQVAMKIRQAGGKADVQAGDMSNSARVSAIAADIVKQHGRIDILVNNAGLNILKRSWQELTDSGVDEVLGANLSSAFYAVIAVLPAMRQQKDGLLIHTSSWAGRFVSKVSGSSYAAAKHGVVAMSYSINQEEFRNGIRSTVICPAEVATPIMDKRPVPVSAEDRGRMLQPEDLASSILHVALAPKHVCINEIVLSPTWNRSYL
;
A
#
# COMPACT_ATOMS: atom_id res chain seq x y z
N MET A 1 21.60 -15.17 2.35
CA MET A 1 21.45 -14.14 3.41
C MET A 1 20.14 -13.42 3.15
N GLN A 2 19.27 -13.26 4.15
CA GLN A 2 18.01 -12.51 4.00
C GLN A 2 18.34 -11.00 3.96
N ALA A 3 18.05 -10.35 2.85
CA ALA A 3 18.50 -8.98 2.57
C ALA A 3 17.83 -7.91 3.48
N LEU A 4 16.66 -8.21 4.04
CA LEU A 4 15.94 -7.34 4.96
C LEU A 4 16.01 -7.81 6.43
N ALA A 5 16.98 -8.67 6.78
CA ALA A 5 17.17 -9.11 8.16
C ALA A 5 17.41 -7.91 9.09
N GLY A 6 16.70 -7.87 10.23
CA GLY A 6 16.74 -6.76 11.19
C GLY A 6 15.96 -5.50 10.81
N LYS A 7 15.25 -5.50 9.66
CA LYS A 7 14.36 -4.44 9.24
C LYS A 7 12.94 -4.66 9.75
N VAL A 8 12.22 -3.58 10.05
CA VAL A 8 10.80 -3.57 10.43
C VAL A 8 10.00 -2.94 9.31
N ALA A 9 9.07 -3.71 8.74
CA ALA A 9 8.17 -3.26 7.68
C ALA A 9 6.73 -3.16 8.21
N TRP A 10 6.12 -2.01 8.07
CA TRP A 10 4.70 -1.81 8.37
C TRP A 10 3.89 -1.86 7.07
N VAL A 11 2.94 -2.80 6.96
CA VAL A 11 2.10 -2.99 5.78
C VAL A 11 0.65 -2.69 6.14
N THR A 12 0.05 -1.70 5.48
CA THR A 12 -1.36 -1.35 5.63
C THR A 12 -2.22 -2.04 4.58
N GLY A 13 -3.46 -2.38 4.93
CA GLY A 13 -4.30 -3.20 4.06
C GLY A 13 -3.74 -4.63 3.86
N ALA A 14 -3.04 -5.15 4.87
CA ALA A 14 -2.23 -6.37 4.79
C ALA A 14 -3.04 -7.69 4.80
N GLY A 15 -4.35 -7.63 5.01
CA GLY A 15 -5.16 -8.85 5.20
C GLY A 15 -5.55 -9.57 3.92
N THR A 16 -5.37 -8.98 2.72
CA THR A 16 -5.76 -9.57 1.44
C THR A 16 -4.98 -8.94 0.27
N GLY A 17 -4.92 -9.64 -0.87
CA GLY A 17 -4.47 -9.11 -2.15
C GLY A 17 -3.03 -8.58 -2.11
N ILE A 18 -2.80 -7.38 -2.65
CA ILE A 18 -1.47 -6.80 -2.78
C ILE A 18 -0.76 -6.70 -1.42
N GLY A 19 -1.48 -6.24 -0.37
CA GLY A 19 -0.89 -6.08 0.96
C GLY A 19 -0.49 -7.42 1.61
N GLU A 20 -1.28 -8.47 1.44
CA GLU A 20 -0.94 -9.82 1.86
C GLU A 20 0.32 -10.34 1.14
N ALA A 21 0.33 -10.26 -0.19
CA ALA A 21 1.45 -10.73 -1.00
C ALA A 21 2.74 -9.95 -0.69
N ALA A 22 2.67 -8.63 -0.52
CA ALA A 22 3.80 -7.78 -0.12
C ALA A 22 4.33 -8.17 1.27
N ALA A 23 3.44 -8.37 2.24
CA ALA A 23 3.82 -8.75 3.60
C ALA A 23 4.56 -10.09 3.62
N ILE A 24 4.04 -11.10 2.90
CA ILE A 24 4.69 -12.41 2.78
C ILE A 24 6.05 -12.27 2.10
N GLY A 25 6.15 -11.48 1.02
CA GLY A 25 7.39 -11.26 0.30
C GLY A 25 8.47 -10.61 1.18
N LEU A 26 8.13 -9.52 1.88
CA LEU A 26 9.05 -8.83 2.79
C LEU A 26 9.53 -9.72 3.94
N ALA A 27 8.62 -10.55 4.49
CA ALA A 27 8.98 -11.50 5.55
C ALA A 27 9.92 -12.60 5.06
N ARG A 28 9.78 -13.08 3.82
CA ARG A 28 10.71 -14.04 3.20
C ARG A 28 12.13 -13.47 3.08
N GLU A 29 12.25 -12.18 2.83
CA GLU A 29 13.53 -11.46 2.81
C GLU A 29 14.05 -11.11 4.22
N GLY A 30 13.38 -11.56 5.27
CA GLY A 30 13.85 -11.48 6.66
C GLY A 30 13.36 -10.26 7.45
N ALA A 31 12.49 -9.43 6.89
CA ALA A 31 11.88 -8.36 7.65
C ALA A 31 10.92 -8.90 8.72
N LEU A 32 10.86 -8.22 9.88
CA LEU A 32 9.70 -8.32 10.75
C LEU A 32 8.59 -7.49 10.14
N VAL A 33 7.41 -8.07 9.92
CA VAL A 33 6.30 -7.39 9.25
C VAL A 33 5.16 -7.13 10.22
N VAL A 34 4.79 -5.86 10.37
CA VAL A 34 3.59 -5.46 11.12
C VAL A 34 2.42 -5.30 10.17
N LEU A 35 1.38 -6.08 10.39
CA LEU A 35 0.21 -6.20 9.54
C LEU A 35 -0.93 -5.34 10.07
N THR A 36 -1.40 -4.37 9.30
CA THR A 36 -2.53 -3.52 9.69
C THR A 36 -3.67 -3.58 8.67
N GLY A 37 -4.88 -3.61 9.22
CA GLY A 37 -6.15 -3.57 8.51
C GLY A 37 -7.30 -3.61 9.50
N ARG A 38 -8.53 -3.41 9.02
CA ARG A 38 -9.72 -3.32 9.90
C ARG A 38 -10.14 -4.66 10.51
N ARG A 39 -9.89 -5.77 9.81
CA ARG A 39 -10.39 -7.11 10.20
C ARG A 39 -9.23 -7.96 10.74
N THR A 40 -9.29 -8.32 12.01
CA THR A 40 -8.25 -9.11 12.67
C THR A 40 -8.09 -10.51 12.07
N GLY A 41 -9.17 -11.20 11.76
CA GLY A 41 -9.11 -12.57 11.24
C GLY A 41 -8.24 -12.74 9.99
N PRO A 42 -8.46 -12.00 8.90
CA PRO A 42 -7.57 -12.05 7.73
C PRO A 42 -6.10 -11.69 8.04
N LEU A 43 -5.86 -10.74 8.94
CA LEU A 43 -4.48 -10.38 9.35
C LEU A 43 -3.78 -11.53 10.07
N GLU A 44 -4.48 -12.20 10.98
CA GLU A 44 -3.93 -13.37 11.69
C GLU A 44 -3.67 -14.55 10.74
N GLN A 45 -4.51 -14.74 9.72
CA GLN A 45 -4.25 -15.75 8.69
C GLN A 45 -2.96 -15.45 7.92
N VAL A 46 -2.70 -14.19 7.56
CA VAL A 46 -1.45 -13.79 6.91
C VAL A 46 -0.27 -13.94 7.87
N ALA A 47 -0.42 -13.50 9.13
CA ALA A 47 0.62 -13.67 10.14
C ALA A 47 0.99 -15.15 10.37
N MET A 48 -0.01 -16.04 10.39
CA MET A 48 0.19 -17.47 10.49
C MET A 48 0.97 -18.03 9.30
N LYS A 49 0.61 -17.65 8.07
CA LYS A 49 1.36 -18.05 6.85
C LYS A 49 2.83 -17.62 6.93
N ILE A 50 3.08 -16.39 7.36
CA ILE A 50 4.44 -15.85 7.52
C ILE A 50 5.22 -16.64 8.57
N ARG A 51 4.63 -16.88 9.75
CA ARG A 51 5.28 -17.60 10.85
C ARG A 51 5.55 -19.08 10.52
N GLN A 52 4.60 -19.74 9.83
CA GLN A 52 4.78 -21.11 9.35
C GLN A 52 5.92 -21.24 8.33
N ALA A 53 6.17 -20.17 7.54
CA ALA A 53 7.30 -20.11 6.63
C ALA A 53 8.62 -19.68 7.32
N GLY A 54 8.66 -19.57 8.65
CA GLY A 54 9.84 -19.17 9.42
C GLY A 54 10.07 -17.66 9.50
N GLY A 55 9.16 -16.84 8.97
CA GLY A 55 9.23 -15.38 9.06
C GLY A 55 8.66 -14.83 10.37
N LYS A 56 8.75 -13.51 10.54
CA LYS A 56 8.26 -12.78 11.72
C LYS A 56 7.14 -11.84 11.33
N ALA A 57 6.02 -11.91 12.04
CA ALA A 57 4.88 -11.02 11.79
C ALA A 57 4.14 -10.70 13.10
N ASP A 58 3.72 -9.44 13.24
CA ASP A 58 2.84 -8.96 14.30
C ASP A 58 1.57 -8.37 13.69
N VAL A 59 0.47 -8.41 14.43
CA VAL A 59 -0.83 -7.89 14.00
C VAL A 59 -1.21 -6.68 14.85
N GLN A 60 -1.48 -5.56 14.18
CA GLN A 60 -1.94 -4.30 14.75
C GLN A 60 -3.23 -3.88 14.02
N ALA A 61 -4.38 -4.44 14.42
CA ALA A 61 -5.65 -4.12 13.78
C ALA A 61 -6.04 -2.65 14.00
N GLY A 62 -6.53 -2.00 12.95
CA GLY A 62 -6.97 -0.61 13.01
C GLY A 62 -7.53 -0.10 11.70
N ASP A 63 -8.35 0.94 11.81
CA ASP A 63 -8.83 1.70 10.64
C ASP A 63 -7.82 2.80 10.32
N MET A 64 -7.29 2.74 9.11
CA MET A 64 -6.29 3.71 8.63
C MET A 64 -6.88 5.09 8.34
N SER A 65 -8.20 5.23 8.27
CA SER A 65 -8.88 6.54 8.19
C SER A 65 -8.98 7.27 9.54
N ASN A 66 -8.67 6.58 10.64
CA ASN A 66 -8.62 7.17 11.98
C ASN A 66 -7.18 7.57 12.33
N SER A 67 -6.87 8.87 12.25
CA SER A 67 -5.53 9.41 12.46
C SER A 67 -4.95 9.10 13.85
N ALA A 68 -5.78 9.15 14.90
CA ALA A 68 -5.35 8.83 16.25
C ALA A 68 -4.95 7.35 16.38
N ARG A 69 -5.72 6.42 15.75
CA ARG A 69 -5.37 5.00 15.73
C ARG A 69 -4.09 4.74 14.94
N VAL A 70 -3.92 5.41 13.81
CA VAL A 70 -2.70 5.30 12.98
C VAL A 70 -1.46 5.74 13.76
N SER A 71 -1.54 6.89 14.45
CA SER A 71 -0.46 7.38 15.31
C SER A 71 -0.14 6.43 16.46
N ALA A 72 -1.17 5.85 17.10
CA ALA A 72 -0.98 4.87 18.17
C ALA A 72 -0.29 3.60 17.66
N ILE A 73 -0.69 3.07 16.49
CA ILE A 73 -0.03 1.90 15.88
C ILE A 73 1.45 2.19 15.60
N ALA A 74 1.77 3.32 14.98
CA ALA A 74 3.17 3.68 14.71
C ALA A 74 4.00 3.79 16.00
N ALA A 75 3.44 4.41 17.04
CA ALA A 75 4.08 4.51 18.36
C ALA A 75 4.32 3.13 19.00
N ASP A 76 3.32 2.23 18.92
CA ASP A 76 3.44 0.85 19.41
C ASP A 76 4.53 0.08 18.66
N ILE A 77 4.63 0.22 17.34
CA ILE A 77 5.68 -0.40 16.53
C ILE A 77 7.06 0.09 16.99
N VAL A 78 7.23 1.41 17.13
CA VAL A 78 8.51 1.98 17.58
C VAL A 78 8.83 1.53 19.02
N LYS A 79 7.84 1.50 19.91
CA LYS A 79 8.02 1.02 21.29
C LYS A 79 8.45 -0.44 21.37
N GLN A 80 7.87 -1.31 20.53
CA GLN A 80 8.10 -2.75 20.57
C GLN A 80 9.38 -3.15 19.81
N HIS A 81 9.67 -2.50 18.67
CA HIS A 81 10.75 -2.92 17.77
C HIS A 81 11.86 -1.88 17.60
N GLY A 82 11.72 -0.70 18.20
CA GLY A 82 12.72 0.36 18.19
C GLY A 82 12.82 1.15 16.87
N ARG A 83 12.13 0.70 15.80
CA ARG A 83 12.29 1.26 14.45
C ARG A 83 11.11 0.97 13.53
N ILE A 84 11.00 1.78 12.45
CA ILE A 84 10.20 1.47 11.25
C ILE A 84 11.09 1.79 10.05
N ASP A 85 11.46 0.78 9.27
CA ASP A 85 12.34 0.96 8.11
C ASP A 85 11.58 1.12 6.81
N ILE A 86 10.48 0.38 6.68
CA ILE A 86 9.67 0.32 5.46
C ILE A 86 8.20 0.53 5.83
N LEU A 87 7.53 1.46 5.16
CA LEU A 87 6.08 1.58 5.16
C LEU A 87 5.54 1.17 3.79
N VAL A 88 4.74 0.11 3.73
CA VAL A 88 3.92 -0.20 2.55
C VAL A 88 2.52 0.34 2.78
N ASN A 89 2.27 1.50 2.21
CA ASN A 89 1.03 2.25 2.33
C ASN A 89 0.05 1.78 1.24
N ASN A 90 -0.66 0.69 1.53
CA ASN A 90 -1.48 -0.04 0.56
C ASN A 90 -2.98 -0.05 0.91
N ALA A 91 -3.38 0.34 2.11
CA ALA A 91 -4.79 0.43 2.47
C ALA A 91 -5.56 1.32 1.47
N GLY A 92 -6.73 0.84 1.08
CA GLY A 92 -7.58 1.58 0.15
C GLY A 92 -8.84 0.81 -0.19
N LEU A 93 -9.80 1.50 -0.78
CA LEU A 93 -11.06 0.92 -1.26
C LEU A 93 -11.60 1.71 -2.46
N ASN A 94 -12.61 1.16 -3.09
CA ASN A 94 -13.49 1.90 -3.99
C ASN A 94 -14.95 1.53 -3.68
N ILE A 95 -15.87 2.35 -4.15
CA ILE A 95 -17.31 2.20 -3.93
C ILE A 95 -18.02 1.80 -5.23
N LEU A 96 -19.23 1.21 -5.12
CA LEU A 96 -20.03 0.82 -6.28
C LEU A 96 -20.59 2.05 -7.02
N LYS A 97 -21.25 2.94 -6.30
CA LYS A 97 -21.87 4.16 -6.82
C LYS A 97 -20.81 5.26 -6.96
N ARG A 98 -20.12 5.30 -8.10
CA ARG A 98 -18.97 6.17 -8.33
C ARG A 98 -19.08 7.09 -9.56
N SER A 99 -20.18 6.97 -10.34
CA SER A 99 -20.48 7.90 -11.44
C SER A 99 -20.94 9.23 -10.87
N TRP A 100 -20.76 10.34 -11.60
CA TRP A 100 -21.23 11.64 -11.16
C TRP A 100 -22.74 11.70 -10.87
N GLN A 101 -23.53 10.83 -11.48
CA GLN A 101 -24.96 10.72 -11.24
C GLN A 101 -25.34 10.04 -9.92
N GLU A 102 -24.45 9.19 -9.39
CA GLU A 102 -24.71 8.37 -8.22
C GLU A 102 -23.82 8.71 -7.01
N LEU A 103 -22.78 9.51 -7.24
CA LEU A 103 -21.81 9.89 -6.22
C LEU A 103 -22.48 10.78 -5.17
N THR A 104 -22.22 10.48 -3.91
CA THR A 104 -22.70 11.26 -2.77
C THR A 104 -21.51 11.84 -2.00
N ASP A 105 -21.76 12.88 -1.18
CA ASP A 105 -20.75 13.50 -0.33
C ASP A 105 -20.09 12.44 0.57
N SER A 106 -20.90 11.59 1.21
CA SER A 106 -20.38 10.49 2.04
C SER A 106 -19.55 9.47 1.26
N GLY A 107 -19.90 9.21 0.00
CA GLY A 107 -19.11 8.36 -0.89
C GLY A 107 -17.76 9.00 -1.25
N VAL A 108 -17.73 10.31 -1.47
CA VAL A 108 -16.48 11.06 -1.66
C VAL A 108 -15.62 10.95 -0.40
N ASP A 109 -16.19 11.25 0.77
CA ASP A 109 -15.47 11.20 2.05
C ASP A 109 -14.91 9.80 2.36
N GLU A 110 -15.69 8.74 2.10
CA GLU A 110 -15.25 7.36 2.28
C GLU A 110 -14.04 7.05 1.38
N VAL A 111 -14.08 7.43 0.10
CA VAL A 111 -13.00 7.16 -0.85
C VAL A 111 -11.77 7.99 -0.55
N LEU A 112 -11.91 9.29 -0.29
CA LEU A 112 -10.78 10.17 0.04
C LEU A 112 -10.16 9.76 1.38
N GLY A 113 -10.98 9.51 2.39
CA GLY A 113 -10.55 9.05 3.72
C GLY A 113 -9.71 7.78 3.65
N ALA A 114 -10.21 6.76 2.94
CA ALA A 114 -9.57 5.46 2.88
C ALA A 114 -8.35 5.39 1.94
N ASN A 115 -8.24 6.23 0.91
CA ASN A 115 -7.18 6.14 -0.10
C ASN A 115 -6.14 7.26 -0.01
N LEU A 116 -6.53 8.46 0.44
CA LEU A 116 -5.64 9.62 0.48
C LEU A 116 -5.32 10.03 1.91
N SER A 117 -6.33 10.37 2.73
CA SER A 117 -6.09 10.81 4.11
C SER A 117 -5.36 9.75 4.92
N SER A 118 -5.76 8.47 4.80
CA SER A 118 -5.08 7.33 5.44
C SER A 118 -3.61 7.24 5.07
N ALA A 119 -3.26 7.53 3.81
CA ALA A 119 -1.91 7.52 3.33
C ALA A 119 -1.08 8.63 3.98
N PHE A 120 -1.62 9.85 4.07
CA PHE A 120 -0.99 10.97 4.78
C PHE A 120 -0.80 10.66 6.26
N TYR A 121 -1.82 10.10 6.94
CA TYR A 121 -1.73 9.79 8.36
C TYR A 121 -0.60 8.78 8.66
N ALA A 122 -0.46 7.74 7.84
CA ALA A 122 0.61 6.78 7.99
C ALA A 122 2.00 7.42 7.77
N VAL A 123 2.15 8.26 6.75
CA VAL A 123 3.40 8.99 6.49
C VAL A 123 3.76 9.89 7.68
N ILE A 124 2.83 10.73 8.13
CA ILE A 124 3.05 11.63 9.27
C ILE A 124 3.47 10.84 10.51
N ALA A 125 2.87 9.67 10.74
CA ALA A 125 3.14 8.85 11.91
C ALA A 125 4.54 8.20 11.89
N VAL A 126 5.09 7.86 10.72
CA VAL A 126 6.40 7.18 10.62
C VAL A 126 7.58 8.14 10.44
N LEU A 127 7.36 9.32 9.87
CA LEU A 127 8.44 10.29 9.57
C LEU A 127 9.31 10.65 10.78
N PRO A 128 8.78 10.87 12.02
CA PRO A 128 9.63 11.17 13.17
C PRO A 128 10.68 10.08 13.45
N ALA A 129 10.27 8.81 13.42
CA ALA A 129 11.18 7.69 13.62
C ALA A 129 12.19 7.56 12.47
N MET A 130 11.76 7.67 11.22
CA MET A 130 12.62 7.60 10.05
C MET A 130 13.63 8.76 10.00
N ARG A 131 13.22 9.98 10.36
CA ARG A 131 14.14 11.13 10.48
C ARG A 131 15.22 10.90 11.54
N GLN A 132 14.85 10.34 12.69
CA GLN A 132 15.81 9.97 13.74
C GLN A 132 16.77 8.87 13.28
N GLN A 133 16.29 7.90 12.51
CA GLN A 133 17.08 6.81 11.93
C GLN A 133 18.02 7.27 10.81
N LYS A 134 17.76 8.45 10.20
CA LYS A 134 18.39 8.92 8.96
C LYS A 134 18.28 7.87 7.83
N ASP A 135 17.20 7.13 7.83
CA ASP A 135 16.90 6.06 6.86
C ASP A 135 15.40 5.75 6.90
N GLY A 136 14.79 5.60 5.76
CA GLY A 136 13.39 5.20 5.65
C GLY A 136 12.98 4.96 4.20
N LEU A 137 12.04 4.05 4.00
CA LEU A 137 11.47 3.76 2.70
C LEU A 137 9.95 3.74 2.80
N LEU A 138 9.33 4.60 2.00
CA LEU A 138 7.89 4.70 1.86
C LEU A 138 7.48 4.15 0.48
N ILE A 139 6.60 3.15 0.45
CA ILE A 139 6.09 2.56 -0.78
C ILE A 139 4.59 2.73 -0.80
N HIS A 140 4.05 3.47 -1.76
CA HIS A 140 2.64 3.80 -1.84
C HIS A 140 1.97 3.07 -3.00
N THR A 141 0.92 2.31 -2.71
CA THR A 141 0.07 1.71 -3.74
C THR A 141 -0.94 2.76 -4.23
N SER A 142 -0.61 3.40 -5.35
CA SER A 142 -1.54 4.21 -6.10
C SER A 142 -2.37 3.33 -7.04
N SER A 143 -2.54 3.70 -8.27
CA SER A 143 -3.28 2.99 -9.31
C SER A 143 -2.93 3.56 -10.68
N TRP A 144 -3.25 2.84 -11.76
CA TRP A 144 -3.39 3.41 -13.10
C TRP A 144 -4.25 4.68 -13.09
N ALA A 145 -5.31 4.67 -12.25
CA ALA A 145 -6.17 5.83 -12.02
C ALA A 145 -5.47 7.03 -11.35
N GLY A 146 -4.27 6.87 -10.83
CA GLY A 146 -3.43 7.97 -10.35
C GLY A 146 -2.63 8.66 -11.45
N ARG A 147 -2.68 8.15 -12.68
CA ARG A 147 -2.01 8.71 -13.87
C ARG A 147 -2.99 8.94 -15.02
N PHE A 148 -4.01 8.11 -15.14
CA PHE A 148 -4.97 8.13 -16.25
C PHE A 148 -6.38 8.06 -15.69
N VAL A 149 -7.18 9.08 -15.98
CA VAL A 149 -8.58 9.12 -15.55
C VAL A 149 -9.42 8.18 -16.40
N SER A 150 -10.29 7.40 -15.76
CA SER A 150 -11.25 6.55 -16.46
C SER A 150 -12.60 6.53 -15.75
N LYS A 151 -13.68 6.36 -16.53
CA LYS A 151 -15.04 6.21 -15.97
C LYS A 151 -15.17 5.02 -15.00
N VAL A 152 -14.43 3.95 -15.27
CA VAL A 152 -14.47 2.72 -14.46
C VAL A 152 -13.91 2.96 -13.06
N SER A 153 -12.93 3.83 -12.90
CA SER A 153 -12.32 4.16 -11.61
C SER A 153 -13.22 5.07 -10.76
N GLY A 154 -13.96 5.96 -11.39
CA GLY A 154 -14.69 7.03 -10.73
C GLY A 154 -13.79 8.23 -10.38
N SER A 155 -14.41 9.41 -10.27
CA SER A 155 -13.69 10.68 -10.08
C SER A 155 -13.00 10.78 -8.73
N SER A 156 -13.68 10.44 -7.63
CA SER A 156 -13.12 10.52 -6.27
C SER A 156 -11.94 9.59 -6.06
N TYR A 157 -12.00 8.38 -6.62
CA TYR A 157 -10.88 7.44 -6.57
C TYR A 157 -9.69 7.92 -7.40
N ALA A 158 -9.94 8.42 -8.63
CA ALA A 158 -8.88 8.96 -9.46
C ALA A 158 -8.21 10.16 -8.78
N ALA A 159 -8.98 11.10 -8.21
CA ALA A 159 -8.44 12.23 -7.47
C ALA A 159 -7.58 11.78 -6.27
N ALA A 160 -8.08 10.81 -5.47
CA ALA A 160 -7.33 10.26 -4.35
C ALA A 160 -5.99 9.66 -4.80
N LYS A 161 -5.99 8.88 -5.88
CA LYS A 161 -4.79 8.19 -6.36
C LYS A 161 -3.79 9.12 -7.05
N HIS A 162 -4.25 10.21 -7.71
CA HIS A 162 -3.36 11.31 -8.14
C HIS A 162 -2.75 12.04 -6.93
N GLY A 163 -3.55 12.28 -5.88
CA GLY A 163 -3.06 12.88 -4.63
C GLY A 163 -1.94 12.04 -3.98
N VAL A 164 -2.06 10.71 -3.99
CA VAL A 164 -1.00 9.81 -3.50
C VAL A 164 0.28 9.93 -4.33
N VAL A 165 0.17 10.09 -5.66
CA VAL A 165 1.35 10.33 -6.51
C VAL A 165 2.03 11.63 -6.13
N ALA A 166 1.26 12.74 -6.04
CA ALA A 166 1.77 14.05 -5.65
C ALA A 166 2.44 14.02 -4.27
N MET A 167 1.82 13.34 -3.28
CA MET A 167 2.37 13.14 -1.95
C MET A 167 3.74 12.46 -1.99
N SER A 168 3.88 11.38 -2.77
CA SER A 168 5.15 10.64 -2.88
C SER A 168 6.28 11.52 -3.42
N TYR A 169 6.01 12.32 -4.45
CA TYR A 169 7.01 13.25 -5.00
C TYR A 169 7.37 14.37 -4.02
N SER A 170 6.39 14.93 -3.29
CA SER A 170 6.64 15.94 -2.25
C SER A 170 7.56 15.41 -1.15
N ILE A 171 7.32 14.17 -0.69
CA ILE A 171 8.17 13.53 0.33
C ILE A 171 9.62 13.45 -0.15
N ASN A 172 9.87 13.04 -1.39
CA ASN A 172 11.24 12.97 -1.92
C ASN A 172 11.93 14.34 -1.96
N GLN A 173 11.18 15.42 -2.26
CA GLN A 173 11.73 16.77 -2.28
C GLN A 173 12.08 17.30 -0.88
N GLU A 174 11.32 16.91 0.13
CA GLU A 174 11.47 17.44 1.49
C GLU A 174 12.38 16.57 2.36
N GLU A 175 12.37 15.24 2.19
CA GLU A 175 12.97 14.30 3.12
C GLU A 175 14.30 13.67 2.65
N PHE A 176 14.78 14.00 1.46
CA PHE A 176 16.03 13.42 0.92
C PHE A 176 17.25 13.64 1.84
N ARG A 177 17.31 14.77 2.53
CA ARG A 177 18.40 15.08 3.50
C ARG A 177 18.34 14.21 4.76
N ASN A 178 17.18 13.61 5.01
CA ASN A 178 16.96 12.65 6.10
C ASN A 178 17.21 11.20 5.67
N GLY A 179 17.62 10.95 4.42
CA GLY A 179 17.83 9.61 3.88
C GLY A 179 16.52 8.84 3.66
N ILE A 180 15.38 9.55 3.59
CA ILE A 180 14.06 8.95 3.38
C ILE A 180 13.75 8.98 1.88
N ARG A 181 13.28 7.86 1.37
CA ARG A 181 12.90 7.65 -0.04
C ARG A 181 11.43 7.28 -0.13
N SER A 182 10.76 7.80 -1.13
CA SER A 182 9.35 7.50 -1.38
C SER A 182 9.18 7.01 -2.82
N THR A 183 8.48 5.90 -2.96
CA THR A 183 8.13 5.28 -4.25
C THR A 183 6.63 5.17 -4.36
N VAL A 184 6.07 5.55 -5.50
CA VAL A 184 4.68 5.27 -5.81
C VAL A 184 4.58 4.18 -6.88
N ILE A 185 3.74 3.18 -6.64
CA ILE A 185 3.45 2.11 -7.60
C ILE A 185 2.03 2.33 -8.14
N CYS A 186 1.90 2.42 -9.45
CA CYS A 186 0.67 2.72 -10.17
C CYS A 186 0.24 1.49 -11.01
N PRO A 187 -0.35 0.45 -10.39
CA PRO A 187 -0.80 -0.72 -11.13
C PRO A 187 -2.08 -0.45 -11.92
N ALA A 188 -2.18 -1.09 -13.08
CA ALA A 188 -3.44 -1.29 -13.77
C ALA A 188 -4.33 -2.30 -13.00
N GLU A 189 -5.13 -3.10 -13.69
CA GLU A 189 -6.02 -4.04 -13.01
C GLU A 189 -5.26 -5.20 -12.36
N VAL A 190 -5.52 -5.41 -11.07
CA VAL A 190 -4.93 -6.50 -10.27
C VAL A 190 -6.06 -7.40 -9.79
N ALA A 191 -5.92 -8.70 -9.91
CA ALA A 191 -6.90 -9.71 -9.52
C ALA A 191 -7.01 -9.83 -7.99
N THR A 192 -7.63 -8.84 -7.35
CA THR A 192 -7.83 -8.76 -5.91
C THR A 192 -9.31 -8.64 -5.56
N PRO A 193 -9.70 -8.81 -4.28
CA PRO A 193 -11.10 -8.65 -3.85
C PRO A 193 -11.73 -7.28 -4.14
N ILE A 194 -10.94 -6.24 -4.44
CA ILE A 194 -11.48 -4.94 -4.85
C ILE A 194 -12.24 -5.03 -6.18
N MET A 195 -11.93 -6.05 -7.01
CA MET A 195 -12.64 -6.29 -8.27
C MET A 195 -14.11 -6.66 -8.07
N ASP A 196 -14.47 -7.22 -6.91
CA ASP A 196 -15.87 -7.58 -6.57
C ASP A 196 -16.75 -6.33 -6.36
N LYS A 197 -16.12 -5.16 -6.15
CA LYS A 197 -16.78 -3.85 -6.07
C LYS A 197 -16.85 -3.12 -7.41
N ARG A 198 -16.69 -3.82 -8.53
CA ARG A 198 -16.89 -3.25 -9.86
C ARG A 198 -18.39 -3.14 -10.16
N PRO A 199 -18.84 -2.04 -10.80
CA PRO A 199 -20.22 -1.92 -11.28
C PRO A 199 -20.60 -3.03 -12.25
N VAL A 200 -19.66 -3.48 -13.07
CA VAL A 200 -19.79 -4.63 -13.96
C VAL A 200 -18.86 -5.75 -13.45
N PRO A 201 -19.39 -6.93 -13.15
CA PRO A 201 -18.59 -8.07 -12.72
C PRO A 201 -17.49 -8.42 -13.73
N VAL A 202 -16.35 -8.84 -13.23
CA VAL A 202 -15.21 -9.25 -14.05
C VAL A 202 -15.22 -10.77 -14.18
N SER A 203 -15.12 -11.28 -15.39
CA SER A 203 -15.09 -12.72 -15.67
C SER A 203 -13.85 -13.40 -15.07
N ALA A 204 -13.91 -14.72 -14.86
CA ALA A 204 -12.75 -15.49 -14.42
C ALA A 204 -11.60 -15.44 -15.44
N GLU A 205 -11.94 -15.45 -16.73
CA GLU A 205 -10.96 -15.34 -17.83
C GLU A 205 -10.24 -13.98 -17.76
N ASP A 206 -10.97 -12.87 -17.65
CA ASP A 206 -10.38 -11.54 -17.53
C ASP A 206 -9.52 -11.41 -16.27
N ARG A 207 -9.95 -11.98 -15.14
CA ARG A 207 -9.14 -12.00 -13.90
C ARG A 207 -7.83 -12.75 -14.08
N GLY A 208 -7.82 -13.83 -14.85
CA GLY A 208 -6.60 -14.57 -15.19
C GLY A 208 -5.61 -13.79 -16.07
N ARG A 209 -6.11 -12.78 -16.79
CA ARG A 209 -5.29 -11.89 -17.66
C ARG A 209 -4.79 -10.64 -16.95
N MET A 210 -5.32 -10.33 -15.74
CA MET A 210 -4.88 -9.20 -14.93
C MET A 210 -3.51 -9.45 -14.29
N LEU A 211 -2.90 -8.38 -13.79
CA LEU A 211 -1.81 -8.53 -12.81
C LEU A 211 -2.30 -9.35 -11.62
N GLN A 212 -1.42 -10.17 -11.07
CA GLN A 212 -1.67 -10.88 -9.84
C GLN A 212 -1.05 -10.12 -8.63
N PRO A 213 -1.54 -10.33 -7.41
CA PRO A 213 -0.94 -9.71 -6.21
C PRO A 213 0.57 -9.91 -6.09
N GLU A 214 1.07 -11.06 -6.54
CA GLU A 214 2.48 -11.45 -6.54
C GLU A 214 3.34 -10.59 -7.47
N ASP A 215 2.78 -10.09 -8.59
CA ASP A 215 3.49 -9.19 -9.51
C ASP A 215 3.78 -7.85 -8.81
N LEU A 216 2.81 -7.39 -8.00
CA LEU A 216 2.96 -6.19 -7.19
C LEU A 216 3.93 -6.40 -6.04
N ALA A 217 3.87 -7.56 -5.39
CA ALA A 217 4.83 -7.94 -4.35
C ALA A 217 6.27 -7.96 -4.88
N SER A 218 6.48 -8.48 -6.09
CA SER A 218 7.79 -8.45 -6.78
C SER A 218 8.27 -7.03 -7.01
N SER A 219 7.39 -6.11 -7.45
CA SER A 219 7.73 -4.70 -7.63
C SER A 219 8.06 -4.01 -6.30
N ILE A 220 7.29 -4.30 -5.24
CA ILE A 220 7.55 -3.80 -3.88
C ILE A 220 8.90 -4.31 -3.36
N LEU A 221 9.21 -5.58 -3.57
CA LEU A 221 10.50 -6.16 -3.20
C LEU A 221 11.67 -5.55 -3.99
N HIS A 222 11.50 -5.33 -5.31
CA HIS A 222 12.51 -4.65 -6.11
C HIS A 222 12.85 -3.27 -5.52
N VAL A 223 11.86 -2.51 -5.11
CA VAL A 223 12.05 -1.21 -4.45
C VAL A 223 12.71 -1.37 -3.09
N ALA A 224 12.26 -2.33 -2.28
CA ALA A 224 12.77 -2.54 -0.93
C ALA A 224 14.23 -3.00 -0.89
N LEU A 225 14.67 -3.71 -1.93
CA LEU A 225 16.02 -4.23 -2.08
C LEU A 225 16.97 -3.27 -2.82
N ALA A 226 16.46 -2.17 -3.35
CA ALA A 226 17.29 -1.17 -4.03
C ALA A 226 18.33 -0.56 -3.06
N PRO A 227 19.56 -0.28 -3.53
CA PRO A 227 20.59 0.36 -2.72
C PRO A 227 20.11 1.70 -2.12
N LYS A 228 20.55 2.04 -0.93
CA LYS A 228 20.08 3.23 -0.20
C LYS A 228 20.23 4.57 -0.95
N HIS A 229 21.20 4.67 -1.83
CA HIS A 229 21.41 5.87 -2.65
C HIS A 229 20.51 5.95 -3.88
N VAL A 230 19.75 4.88 -4.17
CA VAL A 230 18.82 4.82 -5.29
C VAL A 230 17.40 5.10 -4.80
N CYS A 231 16.73 6.08 -5.39
CA CYS A 231 15.31 6.32 -5.21
C CYS A 231 14.56 5.97 -6.49
N ILE A 232 13.78 4.92 -6.45
CA ILE A 232 12.84 4.58 -7.53
C ILE A 232 11.59 5.44 -7.29
N ASN A 233 11.42 6.51 -8.05
CA ASN A 233 10.34 7.46 -7.77
C ASN A 233 8.96 6.89 -8.08
N GLU A 234 8.86 6.15 -9.20
CA GLU A 234 7.59 5.64 -9.69
C GLU A 234 7.75 4.34 -10.47
N ILE A 235 6.79 3.44 -10.29
CA ILE A 235 6.62 2.26 -11.14
C ILE A 235 5.18 2.26 -11.67
N VAL A 236 5.03 2.30 -13.00
CA VAL A 236 3.75 2.12 -13.69
C VAL A 236 3.78 0.77 -14.36
N LEU A 237 2.84 -0.12 -13.99
CA LEU A 237 2.79 -1.46 -14.56
C LEU A 237 1.36 -1.87 -14.93
N SER A 238 1.25 -2.63 -15.99
CA SER A 238 -0.01 -3.16 -16.48
C SER A 238 0.16 -4.61 -16.94
N PRO A 239 -0.92 -5.40 -17.02
CA PRO A 239 -0.86 -6.66 -17.71
C PRO A 239 -0.61 -6.41 -19.20
N THR A 240 -0.04 -7.38 -19.88
CA THR A 240 0.14 -7.31 -21.35
C THR A 240 -1.20 -7.08 -22.04
N TRP A 241 -2.25 -7.75 -21.59
CA TRP A 241 -3.64 -7.52 -21.99
C TRP A 241 -4.28 -6.43 -21.13
N ASN A 242 -3.94 -5.18 -21.40
CA ASN A 242 -4.49 -4.06 -20.64
C ASN A 242 -5.78 -3.55 -21.28
N ARG A 243 -6.90 -3.76 -20.62
CA ARG A 243 -8.23 -3.30 -21.07
C ARG A 243 -8.36 -1.79 -21.16
N SER A 244 -7.47 -1.04 -20.52
CA SER A 244 -7.43 0.43 -20.64
C SER A 244 -6.90 0.91 -21.99
N TYR A 245 -6.38 0.02 -22.83
CA TYR A 245 -5.94 0.34 -24.20
C TYR A 245 -7.04 0.12 -25.25
N LEU A 246 -8.17 -0.48 -24.85
CA LEU A 246 -9.35 -0.69 -25.70
C LEU A 246 -10.36 0.44 -25.48
#